data_a8ee31c1402bc9c368d656544c7dce83
#
_entry.id   a8ee31c1402bc9c368d656544c7dce83
#
_cell.length_a   1.000
_cell.length_b   1.000
_cell.length_c   1.000
_cell.angle_alpha   90.00
_cell.angle_beta   90.00
_cell.angle_gamma   90.00
#
_symmetry.space_group_name_H-M   'P 1'
#
loop_
_entity.id
_entity.type
_entity.pdbx_description
1 polymer ?
#
loop_
_entity_poly.entity_id
_entity_poly.type
_entity_poly.pdbx_seq_one_letter_code
_entity_poly.pdbx_strand_id
1 'polypeptide(L)'
;MNKKLIIAAALCLLPGVSFAQAEKKDSTVFTVVKENPITPVKDQNQSGTCWAYSSLGFLESELLRMGKGEHDLCESFLVYHTYMDRADKAIRTHGDVSFSQGGSFYDAIYCLKNYGIVPQDAMPAPGTPYGDSLFNFNQLSNVTTAYVEAIAKSNAKKINPVWKKDLNSMYENYFGKLPEKFTYKGKEYTPQSYAKSLGLN
;
A
#
# COMPACT_ATOMS: atom_id res chain seq x y z
N MET A 1 -40.09 -46.36 -55.01
CA MET A 1 -39.25 -45.19 -55.23
C MET A 1 -39.02 -44.52 -53.86
N ASN A 2 -37.77 -44.57 -53.41
CA ASN A 2 -37.41 -44.34 -52.01
C ASN A 2 -37.44 -42.86 -51.63
N LYS A 3 -38.33 -42.48 -50.73
CA LYS A 3 -38.43 -41.14 -50.14
C LYS A 3 -37.19 -40.72 -49.26
N LYS A 4 -36.14 -41.55 -49.19
CA LYS A 4 -34.95 -41.30 -48.39
C LYS A 4 -33.79 -40.60 -49.14
N LEU A 5 -33.97 -40.30 -50.45
CA LEU A 5 -32.86 -39.71 -51.24
C LEU A 5 -33.02 -38.19 -51.46
N ILE A 6 -34.09 -37.56 -50.94
CA ILE A 6 -34.37 -36.13 -51.17
C ILE A 6 -33.92 -35.27 -49.99
N ILE A 7 -33.60 -35.87 -48.82
CA ILE A 7 -33.18 -35.11 -47.60
C ILE A 7 -31.66 -34.83 -47.58
N ALA A 8 -30.85 -35.54 -48.39
CA ALA A 8 -29.41 -35.35 -48.39
C ALA A 8 -28.91 -34.20 -49.27
N ALA A 9 -29.74 -33.62 -50.15
CA ALA A 9 -29.33 -32.54 -51.04
C ALA A 9 -29.65 -31.12 -50.57
N ALA A 10 -30.39 -30.97 -49.46
CA ALA A 10 -30.77 -29.63 -48.95
C ALA A 10 -29.84 -29.04 -47.88
N LEU A 11 -28.78 -29.77 -47.49
CA LEU A 11 -27.88 -29.34 -46.37
C LEU A 11 -26.58 -28.66 -46.83
N CYS A 12 -26.39 -28.43 -48.15
CA CYS A 12 -25.15 -27.87 -48.69
C CYS A 12 -25.25 -26.41 -49.15
N LEU A 13 -26.32 -25.69 -48.83
CA LEU A 13 -26.49 -24.29 -49.24
C LEU A 13 -26.73 -23.35 -48.03
N LEU A 14 -25.95 -23.52 -46.97
CA LEU A 14 -25.79 -22.44 -45.99
C LEU A 14 -24.65 -21.54 -46.47
N PRO A 15 -24.91 -20.25 -46.79
CA PRO A 15 -23.85 -19.33 -47.08
C PRO A 15 -22.99 -19.23 -45.77
N GLY A 16 -21.72 -19.54 -45.89
CA GLY A 16 -20.76 -19.36 -44.83
C GLY A 16 -20.79 -17.89 -44.38
N VAL A 17 -21.36 -17.61 -43.26
CA VAL A 17 -21.21 -16.31 -42.61
C VAL A 17 -19.76 -16.25 -42.11
N SER A 18 -18.87 -15.78 -42.97
CA SER A 18 -17.53 -15.36 -42.56
C SER A 18 -17.72 -14.17 -41.63
N PHE A 19 -17.64 -14.41 -40.33
CA PHE A 19 -17.38 -13.33 -39.38
C PHE A 19 -15.95 -12.81 -39.70
N ALA A 20 -15.89 -11.82 -40.56
CA ALA A 20 -14.68 -10.99 -40.65
C ALA A 20 -14.52 -10.32 -39.29
N GLN A 21 -13.67 -10.88 -38.47
CA GLN A 21 -13.15 -10.21 -37.27
C GLN A 21 -12.39 -9.00 -37.80
N ALA A 22 -13.05 -7.83 -37.76
CA ALA A 22 -12.39 -6.59 -38.02
C ALA A 22 -11.33 -6.45 -36.92
N GLU A 23 -10.08 -6.70 -37.27
CA GLU A 23 -8.94 -6.31 -36.44
C GLU A 23 -9.12 -4.82 -36.18
N LYS A 24 -9.46 -4.48 -34.93
CA LYS A 24 -9.46 -3.12 -34.45
C LYS A 24 -8.00 -2.65 -34.54
N LYS A 25 -7.66 -2.03 -35.67
CA LYS A 25 -6.36 -1.42 -35.86
C LYS A 25 -6.23 -0.36 -34.78
N ASP A 26 -5.45 -0.68 -33.73
CA ASP A 26 -5.16 0.27 -32.67
C ASP A 26 -4.43 1.44 -33.32
N SER A 27 -5.15 2.54 -33.53
CA SER A 27 -4.67 3.69 -34.31
C SER A 27 -3.68 4.56 -33.51
N THR A 28 -3.44 4.19 -32.23
CA THR A 28 -2.57 4.97 -31.34
C THR A 28 -1.26 4.22 -31.11
N VAL A 29 -0.24 4.62 -31.85
CA VAL A 29 1.13 4.13 -31.64
C VAL A 29 1.88 5.16 -30.80
N PHE A 30 2.28 4.77 -29.58
CA PHE A 30 3.13 5.59 -28.72
C PHE A 30 4.59 5.24 -28.92
N THR A 31 5.42 6.26 -29.02
CA THR A 31 6.88 6.09 -29.01
C THR A 31 7.40 6.48 -27.64
N VAL A 32 8.14 5.56 -27.01
CA VAL A 32 8.81 5.86 -25.74
C VAL A 32 9.95 6.84 -26.01
N VAL A 33 9.84 8.06 -25.50
CA VAL A 33 10.85 9.10 -25.62
C VAL A 33 11.91 8.96 -24.53
N LYS A 34 11.48 8.60 -23.33
CA LYS A 34 12.33 8.40 -22.16
C LYS A 34 11.66 7.44 -21.18
N GLU A 35 12.40 6.48 -20.69
CA GLU A 35 12.00 5.58 -19.61
C GLU A 35 12.84 5.86 -18.37
N ASN A 36 12.19 6.06 -17.23
CA ASN A 36 12.87 6.19 -15.96
C ASN A 36 12.89 4.82 -15.26
N PRO A 37 14.00 4.42 -14.62
CA PRO A 37 14.03 3.20 -13.85
C PRO A 37 13.05 3.27 -12.68
N ILE A 38 12.33 2.18 -12.47
CA ILE A 38 11.37 2.02 -11.35
C ILE A 38 11.66 0.71 -10.64
N THR A 39 11.29 0.64 -9.37
CA THR A 39 11.23 -0.61 -8.60
C THR A 39 9.99 -1.43 -9.01
N PRO A 40 9.92 -2.74 -8.72
CA PRO A 40 8.74 -3.55 -8.98
C PRO A 40 7.47 -2.95 -8.36
N VAL A 41 6.37 -3.03 -9.10
CA VAL A 41 5.06 -2.57 -8.60
C VAL A 41 4.59 -3.50 -7.48
N LYS A 42 4.17 -2.90 -6.37
CA LYS A 42 3.66 -3.62 -5.19
C LYS A 42 2.13 -3.60 -5.17
N ASP A 43 1.54 -4.69 -4.67
CA ASP A 43 0.10 -4.79 -4.46
C ASP A 43 -0.28 -4.26 -3.08
N GLN A 44 -1.03 -3.16 -3.04
CA GLN A 44 -1.55 -2.62 -1.78
C GLN A 44 -2.75 -3.40 -1.23
N ASN A 45 -3.34 -4.30 -2.05
CA ASN A 45 -4.54 -5.06 -1.71
C ASN A 45 -5.66 -4.19 -1.11
N GLN A 46 -6.36 -4.69 -0.09
CA GLN A 46 -7.53 -4.04 0.52
C GLN A 46 -7.10 -3.03 1.60
N SER A 47 -6.50 -1.93 1.18
CA SER A 47 -6.11 -0.85 2.10
C SER A 47 -6.28 0.54 1.47
N GLY A 48 -6.57 1.54 2.26
CA GLY A 48 -6.59 2.95 1.84
C GLY A 48 -5.20 3.60 1.89
N THR A 49 -4.14 2.84 1.61
CA THR A 49 -2.73 3.25 1.77
C THR A 49 -2.01 3.53 0.46
N CYS A 50 -2.74 3.74 -0.66
CA CYS A 50 -2.15 4.06 -1.96
C CYS A 50 -1.15 5.24 -1.91
N TRP A 51 -1.38 6.20 -1.03
CA TRP A 51 -0.49 7.32 -0.79
C TRP A 51 0.90 6.88 -0.27
N ALA A 52 0.97 5.84 0.57
CA ALA A 52 2.22 5.30 1.08
C ALA A 52 2.98 4.57 -0.04
N TYR A 53 2.30 3.68 -0.76
CA TYR A 53 2.87 2.94 -1.89
C TYR A 53 3.39 3.86 -2.98
N SER A 54 2.60 4.85 -3.41
CA SER A 54 3.03 5.80 -4.44
C SER A 54 4.18 6.70 -3.97
N SER A 55 4.17 7.11 -2.69
CA SER A 55 5.23 7.94 -2.14
C SER A 55 6.55 7.19 -2.03
N LEU A 56 6.53 5.95 -1.52
CA LEU A 56 7.75 5.15 -1.39
C LEU A 56 8.24 4.68 -2.76
N GLY A 57 7.36 4.27 -3.68
CA GLY A 57 7.75 3.93 -5.05
C GLY A 57 8.41 5.10 -5.80
N PHE A 58 7.93 6.34 -5.58
CA PHE A 58 8.62 7.52 -6.09
C PHE A 58 10.02 7.67 -5.48
N LEU A 59 10.16 7.55 -4.15
CA LEU A 59 11.46 7.67 -3.47
C LEU A 59 12.43 6.55 -3.88
N GLU A 60 11.95 5.33 -4.03
CA GLU A 60 12.74 4.20 -4.55
C GLU A 60 13.26 4.45 -5.96
N SER A 61 12.41 5.00 -6.84
CA SER A 61 12.82 5.41 -8.20
C SER A 61 13.86 6.53 -8.17
N GLU A 62 13.74 7.49 -7.25
CA GLU A 62 14.74 8.53 -7.05
C GLU A 62 16.07 7.97 -6.51
N LEU A 63 16.04 6.98 -5.64
CA LEU A 63 17.25 6.29 -5.18
C LEU A 63 17.97 5.60 -6.35
N LEU A 64 17.22 4.93 -7.24
CA LEU A 64 17.78 4.36 -8.48
C LEU A 64 18.42 5.45 -9.36
N ARG A 65 17.70 6.56 -9.59
CA ARG A 65 18.19 7.70 -10.37
C ARG A 65 19.48 8.31 -9.78
N MET A 66 19.58 8.36 -8.45
CA MET A 66 20.75 8.87 -7.73
C MET A 66 21.91 7.86 -7.64
N GLY A 67 21.79 6.67 -8.25
CA GLY A 67 22.81 5.63 -8.18
C GLY A 67 22.97 4.99 -6.81
N LYS A 68 21.97 5.08 -5.95
CA LYS A 68 21.98 4.45 -4.62
C LYS A 68 21.67 2.95 -4.65
N GLY A 69 21.25 2.44 -5.82
CA GLY A 69 20.83 1.06 -6.01
C GLY A 69 19.35 0.85 -5.70
N GLU A 70 18.91 -0.40 -5.83
CA GLU A 70 17.54 -0.81 -5.57
C GLU A 70 17.32 -0.96 -4.06
N HIS A 71 16.25 -0.35 -3.59
CA HIS A 71 15.76 -0.42 -2.22
C HIS A 71 14.26 -0.71 -2.24
N ASP A 72 13.84 -1.59 -1.36
CA ASP A 72 12.45 -1.92 -1.07
C ASP A 72 12.10 -1.32 0.29
N LEU A 73 11.41 -0.18 0.29
CA LEU A 73 11.06 0.58 1.49
C LEU A 73 9.72 0.09 2.08
N CYS A 74 9.62 0.06 3.40
CA CYS A 74 8.50 -0.54 4.09
C CYS A 74 7.31 0.43 4.25
N GLU A 75 6.22 0.18 3.52
CA GLU A 75 4.98 0.95 3.62
C GLU A 75 4.33 0.82 5.00
N SER A 76 4.38 -0.36 5.60
CA SER A 76 3.78 -0.60 6.93
C SER A 76 4.41 0.25 8.01
N PHE A 77 5.72 0.49 7.95
CA PHE A 77 6.41 1.39 8.88
C PHE A 77 5.87 2.83 8.78
N LEU A 78 5.73 3.31 7.56
CA LEU A 78 5.23 4.65 7.28
C LEU A 78 3.76 4.80 7.71
N VAL A 79 2.92 3.82 7.37
CA VAL A 79 1.50 3.80 7.73
C VAL A 79 1.31 3.77 9.25
N TYR A 80 2.06 2.91 9.94
CA TYR A 80 2.01 2.78 11.39
C TYR A 80 2.23 4.12 12.09
N HIS A 81 3.34 4.79 11.81
CA HIS A 81 3.66 6.08 12.42
C HIS A 81 2.65 7.16 12.09
N THR A 82 2.25 7.25 10.82
CA THR A 82 1.26 8.23 10.36
C THR A 82 -0.07 8.06 11.09
N TYR A 83 -0.52 6.83 11.29
CA TYR A 83 -1.80 6.60 11.97
C TYR A 83 -1.72 6.81 13.47
N MET A 84 -0.61 6.52 14.12
CA MET A 84 -0.40 6.89 15.51
C MET A 84 -0.44 8.41 15.71
N ASP A 85 0.21 9.18 14.85
CA ASP A 85 0.20 10.64 14.90
C ASP A 85 -1.20 11.23 14.63
N ARG A 86 -1.93 10.65 13.69
CA ARG A 86 -3.32 11.04 13.38
C ARG A 86 -4.26 10.75 14.52
N ALA A 87 -4.13 9.60 15.16
CA ALA A 87 -4.91 9.26 16.35
C ALA A 87 -4.64 10.26 17.47
N ASP A 88 -3.38 10.61 17.73
CA ASP A 88 -3.02 11.61 18.72
C ASP A 88 -3.65 12.98 18.40
N LYS A 89 -3.62 13.38 17.13
CA LYS A 89 -4.23 14.63 16.68
C LYS A 89 -5.75 14.60 16.85
N ALA A 90 -6.42 13.54 16.37
CA ALA A 90 -7.88 13.40 16.47
C ALA A 90 -8.34 13.44 17.94
N ILE A 91 -7.64 12.74 18.82
CA ILE A 91 -7.98 12.70 20.25
C ILE A 91 -7.76 14.07 20.92
N ARG A 92 -6.64 14.73 20.64
CA ARG A 92 -6.37 16.07 21.20
C ARG A 92 -7.31 17.16 20.70
N THR A 93 -7.88 16.99 19.51
CA THR A 93 -8.87 17.93 18.95
C THR A 93 -10.31 17.48 19.19
N HIS A 94 -10.53 16.49 20.07
CA HIS A 94 -11.86 15.97 20.40
C HIS A 94 -12.68 15.54 19.17
N GLY A 95 -12.01 15.07 18.12
CA GLY A 95 -12.63 14.58 16.90
C GLY A 95 -12.85 15.64 15.81
N ASP A 96 -12.43 16.89 16.00
CA ASP A 96 -12.49 17.92 14.96
C ASP A 96 -11.61 17.57 13.75
N VAL A 97 -10.51 16.85 13.99
CA VAL A 97 -9.69 16.27 12.93
C VAL A 97 -10.03 14.80 12.80
N SER A 98 -10.49 14.42 11.61
CA SER A 98 -10.88 13.04 11.33
C SER A 98 -9.69 12.08 11.35
N PHE A 99 -9.93 10.90 11.88
CA PHE A 99 -9.03 9.76 11.79
C PHE A 99 -9.45 8.88 10.59
N SER A 100 -8.62 8.84 9.54
CA SER A 100 -8.92 8.14 8.29
C SER A 100 -7.69 7.51 7.66
N GLN A 101 -7.89 6.57 6.73
CA GLN A 101 -6.80 5.84 6.06
C GLN A 101 -6.05 6.67 5.01
N GLY A 102 -6.73 7.59 4.33
CA GLY A 102 -6.14 8.40 3.27
C GLY A 102 -4.91 9.19 3.73
N GLY A 103 -4.06 9.60 2.82
CA GLY A 103 -2.85 10.38 3.10
C GLY A 103 -2.29 11.03 1.86
N SER A 104 -1.11 11.61 2.01
CA SER A 104 -0.44 12.36 0.96
C SER A 104 1.08 12.14 1.01
N PHE A 105 1.77 12.62 -0.01
CA PHE A 105 3.23 12.64 -0.02
C PHE A 105 3.82 13.42 1.17
N TYR A 106 3.10 14.44 1.67
CA TYR A 106 3.51 15.17 2.86
C TYR A 106 3.63 14.25 4.10
N ASP A 107 2.70 13.33 4.28
CA ASP A 107 2.73 12.37 5.41
C ASP A 107 3.98 11.48 5.33
N ALA A 108 4.35 11.05 4.11
CA ALA A 108 5.56 10.28 3.89
C ALA A 108 6.83 11.08 4.25
N ILE A 109 6.93 12.31 3.78
CA ILE A 109 8.07 13.20 4.11
C ILE A 109 8.11 13.52 5.60
N TYR A 110 6.96 13.75 6.23
CA TYR A 110 6.89 13.98 7.68
C TYR A 110 7.40 12.77 8.46
N CYS A 111 6.97 11.57 8.08
CA CYS A 111 7.43 10.32 8.69
C CYS A 111 8.94 10.14 8.54
N LEU A 112 9.48 10.31 7.32
CA LEU A 112 10.92 10.23 7.06
C LEU A 112 11.73 11.16 7.95
N LYS A 113 11.29 12.41 8.11
CA LYS A 113 11.99 13.41 8.94
C LYS A 113 11.95 13.08 10.44
N ASN A 114 10.82 12.59 10.94
CA ASN A 114 10.63 12.41 12.38
C ASN A 114 10.97 11.00 12.85
N TYR A 115 10.71 9.98 12.04
CA TYR A 115 10.85 8.56 12.41
C TYR A 115 11.90 7.82 11.57
N GLY A 116 12.24 8.34 10.39
CA GLY A 116 13.09 7.66 9.43
C GLY A 116 12.32 6.69 8.56
N ILE A 117 12.99 5.64 8.09
CA ILE A 117 12.42 4.56 7.27
C ILE A 117 13.19 3.26 7.50
N VAL A 118 12.58 2.15 7.18
CA VAL A 118 13.20 0.83 7.20
C VAL A 118 13.01 0.12 5.86
N PRO A 119 13.88 -0.82 5.48
CA PRO A 119 13.62 -1.69 4.35
C PRO A 119 12.49 -2.68 4.70
N GLN A 120 11.81 -3.22 3.69
CA GLN A 120 10.73 -4.19 3.86
C GLN A 120 11.18 -5.42 4.67
N ASP A 121 12.41 -5.88 4.48
CA ASP A 121 12.99 -7.01 5.21
C ASP A 121 13.11 -6.80 6.72
N ALA A 122 13.15 -5.55 7.18
CA ALA A 122 13.26 -5.23 8.61
C ALA A 122 11.91 -5.26 9.34
N MET A 123 10.81 -5.27 8.60
CA MET A 123 9.46 -5.35 9.14
C MET A 123 8.65 -6.31 8.27
N PRO A 124 8.11 -7.40 8.83
CA PRO A 124 7.43 -8.41 8.04
C PRO A 124 6.25 -7.81 7.26
N ALA A 125 5.85 -8.51 6.20
CA ALA A 125 4.67 -8.13 5.45
C ALA A 125 3.44 -8.03 6.36
N PRO A 126 2.51 -7.10 6.08
CA PRO A 126 1.29 -6.93 6.85
C PRO A 126 0.50 -8.25 6.92
N GLY A 127 -0.06 -8.54 8.10
CA GLY A 127 -0.80 -9.77 8.30
C GLY A 127 0.07 -11.03 8.50
N THR A 128 1.39 -10.95 8.36
CA THR A 128 2.30 -12.08 8.56
C THR A 128 2.09 -12.85 9.88
N PRO A 129 1.79 -12.21 11.03
CA PRO A 129 1.49 -12.94 12.26
C PRO A 129 0.30 -13.91 12.14
N TYR A 130 -0.57 -13.71 11.15
CA TYR A 130 -1.75 -14.52 10.88
C TYR A 130 -1.67 -15.29 9.55
N GLY A 131 -0.50 -15.29 8.91
CA GLY A 131 -0.25 -16.01 7.65
C GLY A 131 -0.64 -15.24 6.38
N ASP A 132 -1.16 -14.02 6.48
CA ASP A 132 -1.48 -13.20 5.31
C ASP A 132 -0.19 -12.58 4.73
N SER A 133 -0.05 -12.64 3.42
CA SER A 133 1.08 -12.03 2.70
C SER A 133 0.76 -10.65 2.14
N LEU A 134 -0.51 -10.26 2.08
CA LEU A 134 -0.99 -8.99 1.55
C LEU A 134 -1.72 -8.16 2.59
N PHE A 135 -1.71 -6.86 2.38
CA PHE A 135 -2.32 -5.89 3.29
C PHE A 135 -3.85 -5.95 3.25
N ASN A 136 -4.50 -6.40 4.33
CA ASN A 136 -5.94 -6.29 4.51
C ASN A 136 -6.24 -5.40 5.71
N PHE A 137 -6.60 -4.15 5.43
CA PHE A 137 -6.76 -3.12 6.43
C PHE A 137 -8.21 -2.97 6.94
N ASN A 138 -9.17 -3.66 6.33
CA ASN A 138 -10.60 -3.43 6.59
C ASN A 138 -10.97 -3.62 8.06
N GLN A 139 -10.61 -4.76 8.66
CA GLN A 139 -10.93 -5.02 10.05
C GLN A 139 -10.18 -4.06 10.99
N LEU A 140 -8.88 -3.91 10.79
CA LEU A 140 -8.03 -3.04 11.61
C LEU A 140 -8.51 -1.58 11.56
N SER A 141 -8.83 -1.07 10.36
CA SER A 141 -9.33 0.29 10.20
C SER A 141 -10.65 0.51 10.95
N ASN A 142 -11.59 -0.42 10.82
CA ASN A 142 -12.87 -0.31 11.51
C ASN A 142 -12.71 -0.30 13.03
N VAL A 143 -11.91 -1.21 13.57
CA VAL A 143 -11.68 -1.31 15.03
C VAL A 143 -10.92 -0.08 15.53
N THR A 144 -9.84 0.34 14.87
CA THR A 144 -9.02 1.47 15.33
C THR A 144 -9.75 2.79 15.16
N THR A 145 -10.57 2.96 14.12
CA THR A 145 -11.41 4.15 13.96
C THR A 145 -12.43 4.24 15.07
N ALA A 146 -13.18 3.17 15.34
CA ALA A 146 -14.15 3.15 16.43
C ALA A 146 -13.49 3.42 17.80
N TYR A 147 -12.31 2.85 18.03
CA TYR A 147 -11.55 3.06 19.27
C TYR A 147 -11.13 4.52 19.45
N VAL A 148 -10.50 5.12 18.43
CA VAL A 148 -10.03 6.51 18.46
C VAL A 148 -11.21 7.48 18.62
N GLU A 149 -12.30 7.26 17.88
CA GLU A 149 -13.50 8.10 17.98
C GLU A 149 -14.16 8.02 19.36
N ALA A 150 -14.27 6.83 19.95
CA ALA A 150 -14.83 6.66 21.28
C ALA A 150 -14.04 7.45 22.34
N ILE A 151 -12.72 7.48 22.23
CA ILE A 151 -11.85 8.23 23.12
C ILE A 151 -11.94 9.74 22.85
N ALA A 152 -11.86 10.14 21.57
CA ALA A 152 -11.91 11.55 21.17
C ALA A 152 -13.22 12.23 21.62
N LYS A 153 -14.33 11.52 21.50
CA LYS A 153 -15.68 11.98 21.88
C LYS A 153 -16.02 11.75 23.35
N SER A 154 -15.09 11.23 24.15
CA SER A 154 -15.34 10.99 25.57
C SER A 154 -15.53 12.32 26.35
N ASN A 155 -16.46 12.34 27.29
CA ASN A 155 -16.69 13.50 28.17
C ASN A 155 -15.68 13.59 29.33
N ALA A 156 -14.55 12.89 29.25
CA ALA A 156 -13.53 12.87 30.27
C ALA A 156 -12.81 14.23 30.34
N LYS A 157 -12.75 14.83 31.53
CA LYS A 157 -11.99 16.08 31.77
C LYS A 157 -10.49 15.92 31.46
N LYS A 158 -9.98 14.69 31.56
CA LYS A 158 -8.61 14.31 31.26
C LYS A 158 -8.60 12.93 30.60
N ILE A 159 -8.07 12.85 29.41
CA ILE A 159 -7.91 11.59 28.67
C ILE A 159 -6.72 10.84 29.25
N ASN A 160 -6.95 9.58 29.64
CA ASN A 160 -5.87 8.72 30.12
C ASN A 160 -4.96 8.33 28.94
N PRO A 161 -3.63 8.56 29.02
CA PRO A 161 -2.71 8.28 27.91
C PRO A 161 -2.53 6.77 27.61
N VAL A 162 -3.14 5.88 28.40
CA VAL A 162 -3.09 4.43 28.16
C VAL A 162 -3.59 4.04 26.76
N TRP A 163 -4.48 4.82 26.17
CA TRP A 163 -5.00 4.58 24.84
C TRP A 163 -3.89 4.45 23.76
N LYS A 164 -2.76 5.15 23.95
CA LYS A 164 -1.62 5.04 23.02
C LYS A 164 -1.03 3.64 23.05
N LYS A 165 -0.94 3.02 24.23
CA LYS A 165 -0.42 1.65 24.37
C LYS A 165 -1.38 0.63 23.75
N ASP A 166 -2.68 0.82 23.96
CA ASP A 166 -3.71 -0.07 23.42
C ASP A 166 -3.72 0.00 21.89
N LEU A 167 -3.74 1.21 21.33
CA LEU A 167 -3.69 1.41 19.87
C LEU A 167 -2.39 0.87 19.28
N ASN A 168 -1.25 1.12 19.95
CA ASN A 168 0.05 0.56 19.55
C ASN A 168 0.00 -0.97 19.52
N SER A 169 -0.58 -1.61 20.54
CA SER A 169 -0.71 -3.07 20.58
C SER A 169 -1.61 -3.60 19.44
N MET A 170 -2.68 -2.88 19.10
CA MET A 170 -3.51 -3.23 17.95
C MET A 170 -2.67 -3.21 16.65
N TYR A 171 -1.89 -2.15 16.43
CA TYR A 171 -1.02 -2.07 15.26
C TYR A 171 0.11 -3.12 15.27
N GLU A 172 0.75 -3.36 16.42
CA GLU A 172 1.77 -4.42 16.53
C GLU A 172 1.23 -5.81 16.17
N ASN A 173 -0.02 -6.10 16.53
CA ASN A 173 -0.66 -7.37 16.18
C ASN A 173 -0.85 -7.55 14.66
N TYR A 174 -1.08 -6.46 13.91
CA TYR A 174 -1.32 -6.52 12.47
C TYR A 174 -0.07 -6.27 11.62
N PHE A 175 0.80 -5.37 12.05
CA PHE A 175 1.99 -4.95 11.29
C PHE A 175 3.30 -5.57 11.80
N GLY A 176 3.28 -6.15 12.99
CA GLY A 176 4.50 -6.47 13.72
C GLY A 176 5.05 -5.27 14.49
N LYS A 177 6.06 -5.52 15.31
CA LYS A 177 6.71 -4.49 16.11
C LYS A 177 7.55 -3.56 15.24
N LEU A 178 7.49 -2.27 15.54
CA LEU A 178 8.39 -1.30 14.92
C LEU A 178 9.84 -1.61 15.32
N PRO A 179 10.75 -1.77 14.35
CA PRO A 179 12.15 -2.04 14.65
C PRO A 179 12.85 -0.78 15.17
N GLU A 180 13.42 -0.85 16.36
CA GLU A 180 14.30 0.19 16.89
C GLU A 180 15.68 0.15 16.21
N LYS A 181 16.17 -1.07 15.94
CA LYS A 181 17.40 -1.38 15.21
C LYS A 181 17.18 -2.58 14.31
N PHE A 182 17.90 -2.63 13.22
CA PHE A 182 17.87 -3.76 12.28
C PHE A 182 19.20 -3.88 11.54
N THR A 183 19.47 -5.06 11.02
CA THR A 183 20.63 -5.31 10.14
C THR A 183 20.15 -5.37 8.69
N TYR A 184 20.75 -4.56 7.83
CA TYR A 184 20.48 -4.57 6.40
C TYR A 184 21.80 -4.60 5.62
N LYS A 185 21.95 -5.54 4.70
CA LYS A 185 23.17 -5.76 3.91
C LYS A 185 24.44 -5.79 4.79
N GLY A 186 24.36 -6.50 5.94
CA GLY A 186 25.48 -6.70 6.87
C GLY A 186 25.83 -5.53 7.77
N LYS A 187 25.05 -4.45 7.76
CA LYS A 187 25.27 -3.29 8.61
C LYS A 187 24.07 -3.01 9.52
N GLU A 188 24.33 -2.64 10.79
CA GLU A 188 23.30 -2.22 11.74
C GLU A 188 22.87 -0.78 11.50
N TYR A 189 21.54 -0.55 11.56
CA TYR A 189 20.91 0.74 11.42
C TYR A 189 19.82 0.95 12.45
N THR A 190 19.54 2.21 12.78
CA THR A 190 18.24 2.69 13.24
C THR A 190 17.45 3.20 12.04
N PRO A 191 16.11 3.35 12.12
CA PRO A 191 15.32 3.92 11.02
C PRO A 191 15.84 5.26 10.52
N GLN A 192 16.23 6.17 11.44
CA GLN A 192 16.80 7.48 11.08
C GLN A 192 18.18 7.35 10.42
N SER A 193 19.04 6.47 10.93
CA SER A 193 20.36 6.30 10.34
C SER A 193 20.31 5.67 8.96
N TYR A 194 19.30 4.82 8.71
CA TYR A 194 19.06 4.26 7.40
C TYR A 194 18.55 5.31 6.41
N ALA A 195 17.52 6.09 6.77
CA ALA A 195 17.04 7.22 5.96
C ALA A 195 18.19 8.17 5.57
N LYS A 196 19.02 8.53 6.55
CA LYS A 196 20.21 9.38 6.32
C LYS A 196 21.21 8.75 5.35
N SER A 197 21.46 7.44 5.44
CA SER A 197 22.39 6.75 4.53
C SER A 197 21.92 6.75 3.09
N LEU A 198 20.62 6.81 2.87
CA LEU A 198 19.98 6.92 1.57
C LEU A 198 19.93 8.37 1.04
N GLY A 199 20.12 9.36 1.91
CA GLY A 199 19.94 10.78 1.57
C GLY A 199 18.46 11.22 1.61
N LEU A 200 17.65 10.52 2.38
CA LEU A 200 16.20 10.78 2.57
C LEU A 200 15.92 11.45 3.95
N ASN A 201 16.72 12.42 4.39
CA ASN A 201 16.60 13.07 5.69
C ASN A 201 16.38 14.58 5.60
#